data_f51867f68b9ee836bff6796a074aec4e
#
_entry.id   f51867f68b9ee836bff6796a074aec4e
#
_cell.length_a   1.000
_cell.length_b   1.000
_cell.length_c   1.000
_cell.angle_alpha   90.00
_cell.angle_beta   90.00
_cell.angle_gamma   90.00
#
_symmetry.space_group_name_H-M   'P 1'
#
loop_
_entity.id
_entity.type
_entity.pdbx_description
1 polymer ?
#
loop_
_entity_poly.entity_id
_entity_poly.type
_entity_poly.pdbx_seq_one_letter_code
_entity_poly.pdbx_strand_id
1 'polypeptide(L)'
;MTRKQRRLTMIGCALAVLGFAAGLVLYSLRDSIVFFSTPAMVSEQHIAPGRRFRLGGLVQPGSLKRGDNLAVTFEVADGSAKLPVAYKGILPDLFREGQGVVAEGALDNTGVFRADTVLAKHDETYMPKEVADALKKQGHWKDDYAAKADGGMAAQAGQGQGATR
;
A
#
# COMPACT_ATOMS: atom_id res chain seq x y z
N MET A 1 32.06 51.91 -2.59
CA MET A 1 31.76 50.65 -3.33
C MET A 1 31.71 50.97 -4.82
N THR A 2 32.54 50.30 -5.62
CA THR A 2 32.52 50.50 -7.07
C THR A 2 31.27 49.82 -7.68
N ARG A 3 30.79 50.35 -8.82
CA ARG A 3 29.62 49.80 -9.54
C ARG A 3 29.78 48.27 -9.82
N LYS A 4 31.02 47.80 -10.00
CA LYS A 4 31.36 46.41 -10.23
C LYS A 4 31.15 45.56 -8.96
N GLN A 5 31.56 46.04 -7.80
CA GLN A 5 31.35 45.37 -6.53
C GLN A 5 29.88 45.24 -6.18
N ARG A 6 29.06 46.28 -6.42
CA ARG A 6 27.60 46.23 -6.18
C ARG A 6 26.91 45.21 -7.06
N ARG A 7 27.32 45.06 -8.34
CA ARG A 7 26.77 44.00 -9.23
C ARG A 7 27.15 42.61 -8.76
N LEU A 8 28.44 42.43 -8.35
CA LEU A 8 28.89 41.12 -7.85
C LEU A 8 28.18 40.73 -6.56
N THR A 9 27.96 41.67 -5.63
CA THR A 9 27.17 41.38 -4.41
C THR A 9 25.71 41.00 -4.72
N MET A 10 25.07 41.73 -5.64
CA MET A 10 23.69 41.39 -6.03
C MET A 10 23.59 40.01 -6.67
N ILE A 11 24.54 39.65 -7.55
CA ILE A 11 24.58 38.33 -8.17
C ILE A 11 24.83 37.24 -7.10
N GLY A 12 25.79 37.51 -6.19
CA GLY A 12 26.07 36.58 -5.08
C GLY A 12 24.86 36.35 -4.16
N CYS A 13 24.14 37.40 -3.79
CA CYS A 13 22.91 37.29 -3.01
C CYS A 13 21.81 36.53 -3.78
N ALA A 14 21.64 36.84 -5.09
CA ALA A 14 20.66 36.14 -5.90
C ALA A 14 20.95 34.64 -6.00
N LEU A 15 22.23 34.25 -6.20
CA LEU A 15 22.64 32.84 -6.23
C LEU A 15 22.48 32.17 -4.86
N ALA A 16 22.76 32.87 -3.77
CA ALA A 16 22.56 32.33 -2.41
C ALA A 16 21.07 32.06 -2.13
N VAL A 17 20.20 33.00 -2.50
CA VAL A 17 18.73 32.81 -2.35
C VAL A 17 18.23 31.67 -3.23
N LEU A 18 18.70 31.61 -4.47
CA LEU A 18 18.34 30.51 -5.39
C LEU A 18 18.80 29.13 -4.86
N GLY A 19 20.05 29.05 -4.37
CA GLY A 19 20.59 27.84 -3.77
C GLY A 19 19.84 27.40 -2.51
N PHE A 20 19.47 28.36 -1.66
CA PHE A 20 18.67 28.09 -0.48
C PHE A 20 17.24 27.60 -0.85
N ALA A 21 16.60 28.25 -1.81
CA ALA A 21 15.29 27.82 -2.30
C ALA A 21 15.35 26.41 -2.91
N ALA A 22 16.36 26.12 -3.74
CA ALA A 22 16.56 24.79 -4.31
C ALA A 22 16.79 23.75 -3.21
N GLY A 23 17.58 24.07 -2.18
CA GLY A 23 17.80 23.20 -1.03
C GLY A 23 16.51 22.89 -0.27
N LEU A 24 15.65 23.87 -0.04
CA LEU A 24 14.35 23.69 0.60
C LEU A 24 13.42 22.80 -0.24
N VAL A 25 13.39 23.00 -1.55
CA VAL A 25 12.58 22.17 -2.46
C VAL A 25 13.08 20.73 -2.41
N LEU A 26 14.37 20.49 -2.54
CA LEU A 26 14.94 19.13 -2.47
C LEU A 26 14.70 18.48 -1.09
N TYR A 27 14.77 19.24 -0.02
CA TYR A 27 14.45 18.74 1.33
C TYR A 27 12.97 18.35 1.43
N SER A 28 12.06 19.18 0.91
CA SER A 28 10.61 18.88 0.91
C SER A 28 10.24 17.67 0.04
N LEU A 29 10.97 17.44 -1.06
CA LEU A 29 10.72 16.31 -1.95
C LEU A 29 11.22 14.95 -1.38
N ARG A 30 12.11 14.96 -0.40
CA ARG A 30 12.66 13.72 0.17
C ARG A 30 11.58 12.77 0.73
N ASP A 31 10.51 13.32 1.30
CA ASP A 31 9.43 12.56 1.92
C ASP A 31 8.31 12.19 0.93
N SER A 32 8.40 12.67 -0.32
CA SER A 32 7.33 12.48 -1.32
C SER A 32 7.46 11.20 -2.14
N ILE A 33 8.58 10.49 -2.08
CA ILE A 33 8.78 9.23 -2.81
C ILE A 33 8.27 8.09 -1.97
N VAL A 34 7.00 7.74 -2.15
CA VAL A 34 6.38 6.59 -1.50
C VAL A 34 6.58 5.35 -2.36
N PHE A 35 7.51 4.49 -1.98
CA PHE A 35 7.75 3.21 -2.66
C PHE A 35 6.61 2.24 -2.40
N PHE A 36 6.28 1.43 -3.41
CA PHE A 36 5.37 0.30 -3.23
C PHE A 36 6.17 -0.93 -2.79
N SER A 37 5.68 -1.62 -1.77
CA SER A 37 6.30 -2.85 -1.25
C SER A 37 5.24 -3.87 -0.91
N THR A 38 5.55 -5.15 -1.10
CA THR A 38 4.75 -6.27 -0.59
C THR A 38 5.33 -6.78 0.73
N PRO A 39 4.57 -7.55 1.52
CA PRO A 39 5.09 -8.19 2.74
C PRO A 39 6.40 -8.95 2.54
N ALA A 40 6.55 -9.68 1.43
CA ALA A 40 7.78 -10.38 1.10
C ALA A 40 8.96 -9.41 0.90
N MET A 41 8.76 -8.34 0.12
CA MET A 41 9.78 -7.33 -0.11
C MET A 41 10.21 -6.64 1.19
N VAL A 42 9.27 -6.40 2.12
CA VAL A 42 9.60 -5.81 3.43
C VAL A 42 10.51 -6.71 4.22
N SER A 43 10.27 -8.02 4.21
CA SER A 43 11.10 -9.01 4.92
C SER A 43 12.47 -9.20 4.27
N GLU A 44 12.55 -9.21 2.93
CA GLU A 44 13.79 -9.40 2.17
C GLU A 44 14.70 -8.17 2.21
N GLN A 45 14.12 -6.97 2.05
CA GLN A 45 14.89 -5.72 1.98
C GLN A 45 15.23 -5.12 3.34
N HIS A 46 14.76 -5.73 4.45
CA HIS A 46 14.99 -5.24 5.81
C HIS A 46 14.74 -3.72 5.92
N ILE A 47 13.54 -3.28 5.47
CA ILE A 47 13.20 -1.87 5.43
C ILE A 47 13.34 -1.26 6.82
N ALA A 48 14.11 -0.19 6.92
CA ALA A 48 14.36 0.49 8.20
C ALA A 48 13.05 1.05 8.79
N PRO A 49 12.85 0.92 10.11
CA PRO A 49 11.72 1.54 10.80
C PRO A 49 11.64 3.05 10.54
N GLY A 50 10.43 3.59 10.48
CA GLY A 50 10.16 5.00 10.23
C GLY A 50 10.16 5.41 8.75
N ARG A 51 10.61 4.56 7.83
CA ARG A 51 10.53 4.84 6.40
C ARG A 51 9.11 4.65 5.89
N ARG A 52 8.56 5.66 5.22
CA ARG A 52 7.21 5.61 4.64
C ARG A 52 7.21 4.85 3.33
N PHE A 53 6.22 3.97 3.15
CA PHE A 53 5.98 3.24 1.91
C PHE A 53 4.50 2.83 1.78
N ARG A 54 4.13 2.37 0.60
CA ARG A 54 2.82 1.76 0.33
C ARG A 54 2.93 0.26 0.42
N LEU A 55 2.24 -0.32 1.38
CA LEU A 55 2.11 -1.75 1.54
C LEU A 55 0.91 -2.25 0.75
N GLY A 56 1.13 -3.14 -0.19
CA GLY A 56 0.07 -3.78 -0.96
C GLY A 56 0.04 -5.28 -0.76
N GLY A 57 -1.16 -5.85 -0.73
CA GLY A 57 -1.38 -7.28 -0.59
C GLY A 57 -2.84 -7.61 -0.36
N LEU A 58 -3.12 -8.83 0.06
CA LEU A 58 -4.45 -9.31 0.41
C LEU A 58 -4.63 -9.27 1.93
N VAL A 59 -5.79 -8.84 2.40
CA VAL A 59 -6.14 -8.94 3.82
C VAL A 59 -6.33 -10.41 4.18
N GLN A 60 -5.55 -10.92 5.13
CA GLN A 60 -5.65 -12.31 5.57
C GLN A 60 -7.02 -12.58 6.21
N PRO A 61 -7.78 -13.59 5.76
CA PRO A 61 -9.05 -13.98 6.39
C PRO A 61 -8.89 -14.33 7.87
N GLY A 62 -9.79 -13.85 8.72
CA GLY A 62 -9.76 -14.07 10.16
C GLY A 62 -8.74 -13.24 10.94
N SER A 63 -8.03 -12.30 10.28
CA SER A 63 -7.01 -11.47 10.92
C SER A 63 -7.55 -10.13 11.43
N LEU A 64 -8.73 -9.71 10.98
CA LEU A 64 -9.31 -8.43 11.31
C LEU A 64 -9.77 -8.38 12.77
N LYS A 65 -9.14 -7.54 13.56
CA LYS A 65 -9.51 -7.28 14.96
C LYS A 65 -9.84 -5.80 15.11
N ARG A 66 -10.99 -5.52 15.67
CA ARG A 66 -11.41 -4.16 16.01
C ARG A 66 -11.23 -3.95 17.50
N GLY A 67 -10.49 -2.92 17.87
CA GLY A 67 -10.27 -2.50 19.23
C GLY A 67 -11.05 -1.21 19.57
N ASP A 68 -10.78 -0.67 20.75
CA ASP A 68 -11.36 0.59 21.18
C ASP A 68 -10.79 1.78 20.41
N ASN A 69 -11.52 2.90 20.39
CA ASN A 69 -11.10 4.17 19.77
C ASN A 69 -10.74 4.07 18.28
N LEU A 70 -11.51 3.32 17.49
CA LEU A 70 -11.29 3.10 16.05
C LEU A 70 -9.92 2.45 15.72
N ALA A 71 -9.29 1.81 16.69
CA ALA A 71 -8.09 1.03 16.44
C ALA A 71 -8.48 -0.27 15.74
N VAL A 72 -7.83 -0.55 14.62
CA VAL A 72 -8.05 -1.76 13.83
C VAL A 72 -6.71 -2.40 13.56
N THR A 73 -6.61 -3.72 13.73
CA THR A 73 -5.44 -4.50 13.35
C THR A 73 -5.86 -5.60 12.40
N PHE A 74 -5.04 -5.86 11.42
CA PHE A 74 -5.22 -6.92 10.43
C PHE A 74 -3.87 -7.34 9.86
N GLU A 75 -3.82 -8.45 9.16
CA GLU A 75 -2.60 -8.91 8.48
C GLU A 75 -2.75 -8.75 6.98
N VAL A 76 -1.70 -8.24 6.33
CA VAL A 76 -1.59 -8.18 4.88
C VAL A 76 -0.63 -9.27 4.44
N ALA A 77 -1.05 -10.08 3.48
CA ALA A 77 -0.29 -11.19 2.93
C ALA A 77 -0.11 -11.03 1.42
N ASP A 78 0.98 -11.57 0.87
CA ASP A 78 1.26 -11.66 -0.58
C ASP A 78 1.44 -13.10 -1.06
N GLY A 79 1.04 -14.07 -0.24
CA GLY A 79 1.20 -15.49 -0.51
C GLY A 79 2.47 -16.11 0.09
N SER A 80 3.57 -15.35 0.22
CA SER A 80 4.84 -15.84 0.77
C SER A 80 5.15 -15.29 2.16
N ALA A 81 4.70 -14.08 2.45
CA ALA A 81 4.93 -13.41 3.73
C ALA A 81 3.67 -12.72 4.23
N LYS A 82 3.63 -12.43 5.53
CA LYS A 82 2.56 -11.72 6.20
C LYS A 82 3.15 -10.56 7.00
N LEU A 83 2.47 -9.43 7.00
CA LEU A 83 2.86 -8.26 7.77
C LEU A 83 1.67 -7.78 8.60
N PRO A 84 1.81 -7.67 9.93
CA PRO A 84 0.77 -7.10 10.77
C PRO A 84 0.64 -5.60 10.52
N VAL A 85 -0.59 -5.13 10.37
CA VAL A 85 -0.93 -3.73 10.12
C VAL A 85 -1.79 -3.22 11.26
N ALA A 86 -1.42 -2.07 11.80
CA ALA A 86 -2.20 -1.33 12.77
C ALA A 86 -2.69 -0.03 12.12
N TYR A 87 -3.99 0.19 12.13
CA TYR A 87 -4.64 1.37 11.59
C TYR A 87 -5.53 2.01 12.66
N LYS A 88 -5.56 3.33 12.70
CA LYS A 88 -6.47 4.07 13.58
C LYS A 88 -7.32 5.01 12.74
N GLY A 89 -8.57 4.63 12.54
CA GLY A 89 -9.51 5.40 11.73
C GLY A 89 -10.70 4.58 11.27
N ILE A 90 -11.52 5.19 10.44
CA ILE A 90 -12.66 4.52 9.81
C ILE A 90 -12.13 3.78 8.58
N LEU A 91 -12.34 2.47 8.55
CA LEU A 91 -12.03 1.68 7.35
C LEU A 91 -12.99 2.05 6.21
N PRO A 92 -12.53 2.01 4.95
CA PRO A 92 -13.41 2.15 3.80
C PRO A 92 -14.55 1.12 3.83
N ASP A 93 -15.74 1.50 3.31
CA ASP A 93 -16.91 0.61 3.26
C ASP A 93 -16.65 -0.69 2.48
N LEU A 94 -15.71 -0.64 1.55
CA LEU A 94 -15.31 -1.77 0.71
C LEU A 94 -14.20 -2.64 1.32
N PHE A 95 -13.70 -2.28 2.51
CA PHE A 95 -12.66 -3.07 3.17
C PHE A 95 -13.25 -4.38 3.70
N ARG A 96 -12.76 -5.50 3.17
CA ARG A 96 -13.14 -6.86 3.58
C ARG A 96 -11.91 -7.75 3.66
N GLU A 97 -12.01 -8.78 4.47
CA GLU A 97 -11.01 -9.85 4.50
C GLU A 97 -10.99 -10.60 3.16
N GLY A 98 -9.82 -11.04 2.73
CA GLY A 98 -9.59 -11.67 1.44
C GLY A 98 -9.50 -10.70 0.25
N GLN A 99 -9.66 -9.41 0.48
CA GLN A 99 -9.63 -8.39 -0.56
C GLN A 99 -8.28 -7.70 -0.67
N GLY A 100 -7.96 -7.20 -1.87
CA GLY A 100 -6.77 -6.40 -2.13
C GLY A 100 -6.82 -5.05 -1.41
N VAL A 101 -5.77 -4.74 -0.69
CA VAL A 101 -5.62 -3.49 0.05
C VAL A 101 -4.30 -2.83 -0.27
N VAL A 102 -4.31 -1.51 -0.29
CA VAL A 102 -3.09 -0.69 -0.29
C VAL A 102 -3.13 0.19 0.95
N ALA A 103 -2.18 0.02 1.84
CA ALA A 103 -2.03 0.84 3.03
C ALA A 103 -0.79 1.73 2.90
N GLU A 104 -0.90 2.99 3.27
CA GLU A 104 0.22 3.94 3.29
C GLU A 104 0.61 4.25 4.73
N GLY A 105 1.89 4.15 5.05
CA GLY A 105 2.38 4.33 6.40
C GLY A 105 3.86 4.00 6.54
N ALA A 106 4.28 3.62 7.75
CA ALA A 106 5.65 3.25 8.07
C ALA A 106 5.71 2.02 8.97
N LEU A 107 6.82 1.30 8.90
CA LEU A 107 7.12 0.20 9.80
C LEU A 107 7.57 0.77 11.16
N ASP A 108 7.07 0.23 12.27
CA ASP A 108 7.56 0.57 13.59
C ASP A 108 8.73 -0.34 14.03
N ASN A 109 9.32 -0.03 15.19
CA ASN A 109 10.44 -0.79 15.73
C ASN A 109 10.07 -2.23 16.16
N THR A 110 8.79 -2.55 16.23
CA THR A 110 8.27 -3.87 16.60
C THR A 110 7.94 -4.74 15.39
N GLY A 111 8.15 -4.23 14.17
CA GLY A 111 7.81 -4.92 12.94
C GLY A 111 6.32 -4.83 12.56
N VAL A 112 5.56 -3.96 13.20
CA VAL A 112 4.16 -3.68 12.84
C VAL A 112 4.12 -2.49 11.89
N PHE A 113 3.37 -2.63 10.80
CA PHE A 113 3.15 -1.53 9.87
C PHE A 113 2.05 -0.62 10.40
N ARG A 114 2.41 0.63 10.72
CA ARG A 114 1.45 1.66 11.14
C ARG A 114 0.93 2.38 9.92
N ALA A 115 -0.31 2.09 9.57
CA ALA A 115 -0.99 2.71 8.45
C ALA A 115 -1.59 4.06 8.86
N ASP A 116 -1.34 5.09 8.05
CA ASP A 116 -2.01 6.40 8.15
C ASP A 116 -3.25 6.43 7.25
N THR A 117 -3.19 5.72 6.13
CA THR A 117 -4.29 5.62 5.16
C THR A 117 -4.43 4.18 4.68
N VAL A 118 -5.66 3.73 4.55
CA VAL A 118 -6.00 2.41 3.99
C VAL A 118 -6.96 2.61 2.83
N LEU A 119 -6.60 2.10 1.65
CA LEU A 119 -7.42 2.10 0.45
C LEU A 119 -7.78 0.66 0.10
N ALA A 120 -9.07 0.36 0.11
CA ALA A 120 -9.59 -0.88 -0.46
C ALA A 120 -9.98 -0.64 -1.91
N LYS A 121 -9.61 -1.52 -2.84
CA LYS A 121 -10.00 -1.39 -4.24
C LYS A 121 -11.34 -2.06 -4.50
N HIS A 122 -12.10 -1.45 -5.41
CA HIS A 122 -13.48 -1.83 -5.73
C HIS A 122 -13.63 -3.16 -6.49
N ASP A 123 -12.51 -3.75 -6.96
CA ASP A 123 -12.55 -4.94 -7.79
C ASP A 123 -12.07 -6.16 -6.99
N GLU A 124 -12.94 -7.12 -6.76
CA GLU A 124 -12.59 -8.44 -6.20
C GLU A 124 -11.60 -9.19 -7.11
N THR A 125 -11.46 -8.75 -8.37
CA THR A 125 -10.57 -9.32 -9.38
C THR A 125 -9.33 -8.47 -9.64
N TYR A 126 -9.22 -7.25 -9.05
CA TYR A 126 -8.09 -6.39 -9.31
C TYR A 126 -6.91 -6.70 -8.37
N MET A 127 -5.97 -7.42 -8.90
CA MET A 127 -4.65 -7.59 -8.29
C MET A 127 -3.69 -6.57 -8.91
N PRO A 128 -2.99 -5.74 -8.10
CA PRO A 128 -1.93 -4.87 -8.61
C PRO A 128 -0.95 -5.69 -9.44
N LYS A 129 -0.47 -5.15 -10.56
CA LYS A 129 0.43 -5.87 -11.49
C LYS A 129 1.67 -6.41 -10.77
N GLU A 130 2.19 -5.65 -9.81
CA GLU A 130 3.37 -6.00 -9.03
C GLU A 130 3.13 -7.24 -8.15
N VAL A 131 1.94 -7.35 -7.56
CA VAL A 131 1.53 -8.53 -6.76
C VAL A 131 1.23 -9.71 -7.69
N ALA A 132 0.57 -9.45 -8.82
CA ALA A 132 0.31 -10.47 -9.84
C ALA A 132 1.62 -11.06 -10.40
N ASP A 133 2.61 -10.22 -10.66
CA ASP A 133 3.91 -10.66 -11.18
C ASP A 133 4.74 -11.42 -10.12
N ALA A 134 4.64 -11.03 -8.85
CA ALA A 134 5.27 -11.76 -7.76
C ALA A 134 4.66 -13.16 -7.58
N LEU A 135 3.33 -13.28 -7.62
CA LEU A 135 2.62 -14.56 -7.53
C LEU A 135 2.83 -15.44 -8.75
N LYS A 136 2.94 -14.85 -9.96
CA LYS A 136 3.30 -15.60 -11.19
C LYS A 136 4.70 -16.21 -11.10
N LYS A 137 5.66 -15.49 -10.55
CA LYS A 137 7.03 -15.98 -10.37
C LYS A 137 7.10 -17.13 -9.35
N GLN A 138 6.18 -17.22 -8.42
CA GLN A 138 6.09 -18.27 -7.40
C GLN A 138 5.23 -19.47 -7.81
N GLY A 139 4.62 -19.47 -9.01
CA GLY A 139 3.86 -20.59 -9.55
C GLY A 139 2.47 -20.82 -8.97
N HIS A 140 2.01 -20.00 -8.03
CA HIS A 140 0.71 -20.16 -7.34
C HIS A 140 -0.46 -19.42 -8.01
N TRP A 141 -0.27 -18.87 -9.21
CA TRP A 141 -1.25 -18.00 -9.86
C TRP A 141 -2.52 -18.67 -10.38
N LYS A 142 -2.50 -19.97 -10.69
CA LYS A 142 -3.56 -20.57 -11.51
C LYS A 142 -4.66 -21.30 -10.77
N ASP A 143 -4.43 -21.80 -9.57
CA ASP A 143 -5.32 -22.82 -9.02
C ASP A 143 -6.36 -22.31 -8.04
N ASP A 144 -6.07 -21.24 -7.26
CA ASP A 144 -6.98 -20.78 -6.22
C ASP A 144 -8.01 -19.73 -6.67
N TYR A 145 -7.72 -18.99 -7.74
CA TYR A 145 -8.59 -17.90 -8.20
C TYR A 145 -9.51 -18.32 -9.34
N ALA A 146 -9.10 -19.23 -10.20
CA ALA A 146 -9.94 -19.82 -11.26
C ALA A 146 -11.06 -20.68 -10.66
N ALA A 147 -10.77 -21.44 -9.61
CA ALA A 147 -11.77 -22.27 -8.91
C ALA A 147 -12.86 -21.46 -8.22
N LYS A 148 -12.56 -20.22 -7.79
CA LYS A 148 -13.53 -19.35 -7.12
C LYS A 148 -14.40 -18.57 -8.11
N ALA A 149 -13.89 -18.29 -9.32
CA ALA A 149 -14.67 -17.66 -10.40
C ALA A 149 -15.70 -18.62 -11.02
N ASP A 150 -15.34 -19.89 -11.20
CA ASP A 150 -16.26 -20.91 -11.74
C ASP A 150 -17.31 -21.38 -10.73
N GLY A 151 -16.99 -21.42 -9.44
CA GLY A 151 -17.92 -21.79 -8.37
C GLY A 151 -19.09 -20.82 -8.16
N GLY A 152 -18.88 -19.54 -8.51
CA GLY A 152 -19.92 -18.49 -8.39
C GLY A 152 -20.97 -18.52 -9.49
N MET A 153 -20.64 -18.99 -10.69
CA MET A 153 -21.57 -19.05 -11.82
C MET A 153 -22.41 -20.35 -11.83
N ALA A 154 -21.90 -21.45 -11.26
CA ALA A 154 -22.64 -22.71 -11.21
C ALA A 154 -23.79 -22.71 -10.19
N ALA A 155 -23.70 -21.88 -9.13
CA ALA A 155 -24.74 -21.79 -8.11
C ALA A 155 -25.99 -21.02 -8.53
N GLN A 156 -25.95 -20.22 -9.58
CA GLN A 156 -27.10 -19.46 -10.08
C GLN A 156 -27.85 -20.13 -11.25
N ALA A 157 -27.26 -21.14 -11.88
CA ALA A 157 -27.91 -21.86 -12.98
C ALA A 157 -28.85 -22.99 -12.54
N GLY A 158 -28.86 -23.34 -11.25
CA GLY A 158 -29.62 -24.48 -10.71
C GLY A 158 -31.03 -24.20 -10.16
N GLN A 159 -31.50 -22.95 -10.12
CA GLN A 159 -32.79 -22.60 -9.49
C GLN A 159 -33.90 -22.18 -10.47
N GLY A 160 -33.82 -22.51 -11.74
CA GLY A 160 -34.75 -22.05 -12.75
C GLY A 160 -35.51 -23.12 -13.52
N GLN A 161 -35.67 -24.38 -13.03
CA GLN A 161 -36.55 -25.35 -13.70
C GLN A 161 -37.19 -26.30 -12.70
N GLY A 162 -38.41 -26.02 -12.33
CA GLY A 162 -39.19 -26.97 -11.52
C GLY A 162 -40.51 -26.45 -10.99
N ALA A 163 -41.38 -25.89 -11.86
CA ALA A 163 -42.82 -25.76 -11.52
C ALA A 163 -43.67 -25.66 -12.76
N THR A 164 -43.95 -26.77 -13.41
CA THR A 164 -45.19 -26.96 -14.20
C THR A 164 -45.51 -28.45 -14.24
N ARG A 165 -46.39 -28.89 -13.34
CA ARG A 165 -47.45 -29.85 -13.57
C ARG A 165 -48.29 -30.01 -12.30
#